data_eaf1028c2cd6ef77bbdf4c9c3214ee5c
#
_entry.id   eaf1028c2cd6ef77bbdf4c9c3214ee5c
#
_cell.length_a   1.000
_cell.length_b   1.000
_cell.length_c   1.000
_cell.angle_alpha   90.00
_cell.angle_beta   90.00
_cell.angle_gamma   90.00
#
_symmetry.space_group_name_H-M   'P 1'
#
loop_
_entity.id
_entity.type
_entity.pdbx_description
1 polymer ?
#
loop_
_entity_poly.entity_id
_entity_poly.type
_entity_poly.pdbx_seq_one_letter_code
_entity_poly.pdbx_strand_id
1 'polypeptide(L)'
;MQECFRIIQSEVLEATIKSLAYNEQAKIVTDHHTVRLPLRVNWGGGWSDTPPYCNEKGGTVLNAAILLNGEKPVEVTLERIPEQKVVFDSRDMDVHGEFDTIEPLQATGDPYDPFALQKACLLACGIIPREGRTLGEILERLGSGFVMHSEVRNVPKGSGLGTSSILSAACVKAVFEFMGIAYTEEDLYAHVLAMEQIMSTGGGWQDQVGGITSGLKYITSMPGLQQQLQVAHIELSPQTKKELDERFVLIYTGQRRLARNLLRDVVGRYVGNEPDSLFALEEIQKTAALMRFELERGNVDGFAKLLDYHWELSKKIDAGSSNTLIEQIFSSIEELVDGKLVCGAGGGGFLQVILKKGVTRQMVEERLKEVFMDSLVGVADCKLVWE
;
A
#
# COMPACT_ATOMS: atom_id res chain seq x y z
N MET A 1 -2.33 -26.40 6.55
CA MET A 1 -2.45 -24.96 6.29
C MET A 1 -1.12 -24.28 5.95
N GLN A 2 -0.09 -24.37 6.80
CA GLN A 2 1.25 -23.76 6.49
C GLN A 2 1.81 -24.23 5.17
N GLU A 3 1.68 -25.52 4.86
CA GLU A 3 2.18 -26.12 3.62
C GLU A 3 1.41 -25.62 2.39
N CYS A 4 0.09 -25.50 2.47
CA CYS A 4 -0.73 -24.96 1.38
C CYS A 4 -0.37 -23.49 1.07
N PHE A 5 -0.17 -22.68 2.10
CA PHE A 5 0.26 -21.29 1.93
C PHE A 5 1.63 -21.20 1.26
N ARG A 6 2.58 -22.04 1.70
CA ARG A 6 3.93 -22.11 1.13
C ARG A 6 3.90 -22.53 -0.35
N ILE A 7 3.08 -23.52 -0.69
CA ILE A 7 2.92 -24.00 -2.08
C ILE A 7 2.34 -22.88 -2.95
N ILE A 8 1.27 -22.21 -2.52
CA ILE A 8 0.67 -21.09 -3.28
C ILE A 8 1.70 -19.98 -3.50
N GLN A 9 2.43 -19.57 -2.46
CA GLN A 9 3.47 -18.55 -2.60
C GLN A 9 4.59 -18.97 -3.55
N SER A 10 5.04 -20.23 -3.48
CA SER A 10 6.11 -20.72 -4.38
C SER A 10 5.66 -20.76 -5.83
N GLU A 11 4.44 -21.16 -6.14
CA GLU A 11 3.89 -21.19 -7.50
C GLU A 11 3.73 -19.77 -8.07
N VAL A 12 3.21 -18.85 -7.28
CA VAL A 12 3.08 -17.45 -7.67
C VAL A 12 4.46 -16.83 -7.93
N LEU A 13 5.40 -17.05 -7.02
CA LEU A 13 6.79 -16.58 -7.17
C LEU A 13 7.45 -17.15 -8.42
N GLU A 14 7.34 -18.47 -8.66
CA GLU A 14 7.93 -19.11 -9.84
C GLU A 14 7.34 -18.59 -11.15
N ALA A 15 6.01 -18.39 -11.20
CA ALA A 15 5.35 -17.80 -12.35
C ALA A 15 5.82 -16.36 -12.61
N THR A 16 5.94 -15.56 -11.54
CA THR A 16 6.45 -14.18 -11.61
C THR A 16 7.88 -14.13 -12.13
N ILE A 17 8.75 -14.96 -11.57
CA ILE A 17 10.15 -15.03 -11.94
C ILE A 17 10.35 -15.39 -13.41
N LYS A 18 9.55 -16.34 -13.91
CA LYS A 18 9.59 -16.74 -15.33
C LYS A 18 9.16 -15.62 -16.28
N SER A 19 8.38 -14.65 -15.81
CA SER A 19 7.93 -13.51 -16.61
C SER A 19 8.93 -12.35 -16.64
N LEU A 20 9.94 -12.32 -15.76
CA LEU A 20 10.91 -11.23 -15.68
C LEU A 20 11.97 -11.35 -16.78
N ALA A 21 12.09 -10.29 -17.58
CA ALA A 21 13.10 -10.18 -18.61
C ALA A 21 14.19 -9.18 -18.19
N TYR A 22 15.45 -9.51 -18.53
CA TYR A 22 16.54 -8.55 -18.39
C TYR A 22 16.37 -7.41 -19.39
N ASN A 23 16.46 -6.16 -18.92
CA ASN A 23 16.29 -4.99 -19.76
C ASN A 23 17.64 -4.51 -20.32
N GLU A 24 17.97 -4.97 -21.52
CA GLU A 24 19.23 -4.60 -22.19
C GLU A 24 19.27 -3.14 -22.67
N GLN A 25 18.13 -2.46 -22.73
CA GLN A 25 18.03 -1.08 -23.24
C GLN A 25 18.11 -0.02 -22.13
N ALA A 26 17.99 -0.41 -20.87
CA ALA A 26 18.08 0.52 -19.74
C ALA A 26 19.43 1.24 -19.74
N LYS A 27 19.41 2.57 -19.61
CA LYS A 27 20.60 3.44 -19.48
C LYS A 27 20.27 4.58 -18.55
N ILE A 28 21.23 4.99 -17.74
CA ILE A 28 21.06 6.19 -16.91
C ILE A 28 21.00 7.42 -17.81
N VAL A 29 19.83 8.07 -17.84
CA VAL A 29 19.56 9.21 -18.74
C VAL A 29 19.62 10.57 -18.04
N THR A 30 19.71 10.59 -16.71
CA THR A 30 19.81 11.81 -15.89
C THR A 30 20.79 11.60 -14.76
N ASP A 31 21.36 12.69 -14.23
CA ASP A 31 22.29 12.62 -13.10
C ASP A 31 21.57 12.48 -11.77
N HIS A 32 20.32 12.95 -11.69
CA HIS A 32 19.49 12.92 -10.48
C HIS A 32 18.03 12.85 -10.84
N HIS A 33 17.29 12.00 -10.14
CA HIS A 33 15.83 11.91 -10.30
C HIS A 33 15.15 11.59 -8.97
N THR A 34 14.05 12.28 -8.66
CA THR A 34 13.26 12.09 -7.42
C THR A 34 11.81 11.85 -7.73
N VAL A 35 11.27 10.79 -7.15
CA VAL A 35 9.84 10.44 -7.15
C VAL A 35 9.27 10.63 -5.76
N ARG A 36 8.10 11.31 -5.69
CA ARG A 36 7.31 11.44 -4.46
C ARG A 36 5.90 10.94 -4.68
N LEU A 37 5.46 10.02 -3.83
CA LEU A 37 4.12 9.44 -3.90
C LEU A 37 3.29 9.79 -2.66
N PRO A 38 1.96 9.99 -2.82
CA PRO A 38 1.03 10.16 -1.73
C PRO A 38 0.82 8.83 -1.00
N LEU A 39 0.16 8.90 0.15
CA LEU A 39 -0.40 7.72 0.80
C LEU A 39 -1.80 7.43 0.26
N ARG A 40 -2.38 6.35 0.76
CA ARG A 40 -3.75 5.96 0.44
C ARG A 40 -4.55 5.58 1.68
N VAL A 41 -5.85 5.77 1.62
CA VAL A 41 -6.82 5.13 2.51
C VAL A 41 -7.68 4.17 1.70
N ASN A 42 -7.91 2.97 2.24
CA ASN A 42 -8.89 2.04 1.71
C ASN A 42 -10.24 2.37 2.33
N TRP A 43 -11.22 2.74 1.50
CA TRP A 43 -12.59 2.95 1.93
C TRP A 43 -13.42 1.67 1.83
N GLY A 44 -13.14 0.84 0.85
CA GLY A 44 -13.90 -0.39 0.66
C GLY A 44 -13.16 -1.45 -0.11
N GLY A 45 -13.50 -2.71 0.14
CA GLY A 45 -13.03 -3.84 -0.64
C GLY A 45 -11.69 -4.42 -0.20
N GLY A 46 -10.95 -3.80 0.72
CA GLY A 46 -9.70 -4.34 1.23
C GLY A 46 -9.84 -5.76 1.75
N TRP A 47 -8.84 -6.59 1.58
CA TRP A 47 -8.78 -8.04 1.66
C TRP A 47 -9.23 -8.76 0.38
N SER A 48 -10.20 -8.24 -0.39
CA SER A 48 -10.60 -8.89 -1.66
C SER A 48 -9.49 -8.85 -2.72
N ASP A 49 -8.54 -7.93 -2.60
CA ASP A 49 -7.35 -7.80 -3.45
C ASP A 49 -6.22 -8.76 -3.09
N THR A 50 -6.39 -9.55 -2.02
CA THR A 50 -5.32 -10.40 -1.46
C THR A 50 -5.39 -11.83 -2.00
N PRO A 51 -4.25 -12.41 -2.47
CA PRO A 51 -4.19 -13.83 -2.82
C PRO A 51 -4.48 -14.76 -1.61
N PRO A 52 -5.12 -15.92 -1.81
CA PRO A 52 -5.60 -16.46 -3.07
C PRO A 52 -7.01 -15.99 -3.48
N TYR A 53 -7.71 -15.21 -2.64
CA TYR A 53 -9.09 -14.77 -2.93
C TYR A 53 -9.17 -14.04 -4.29
N CYS A 54 -8.32 -13.03 -4.51
CA CYS A 54 -8.34 -12.29 -5.77
C CYS A 54 -7.97 -13.14 -7.00
N ASN A 55 -7.13 -14.17 -6.82
CA ASN A 55 -6.79 -15.09 -7.89
C ASN A 55 -7.99 -15.99 -8.28
N GLU A 56 -8.85 -16.31 -7.34
CA GLU A 56 -9.99 -17.18 -7.55
C GLU A 56 -11.27 -16.41 -7.95
N LYS A 57 -11.54 -15.28 -7.33
CA LYS A 57 -12.79 -14.52 -7.45
C LYS A 57 -12.63 -13.16 -8.13
N GLY A 58 -11.40 -12.69 -8.30
CA GLY A 58 -11.12 -11.29 -8.59
C GLY A 58 -11.22 -10.42 -7.32
N GLY A 59 -10.64 -9.25 -7.36
CA GLY A 59 -10.70 -8.28 -6.28
C GLY A 59 -11.43 -7.00 -6.67
N THR A 60 -11.91 -6.27 -5.68
CA THR A 60 -12.57 -4.97 -5.88
C THR A 60 -12.22 -4.06 -4.72
N VAL A 61 -11.62 -2.90 -5.00
CA VAL A 61 -11.20 -1.94 -3.98
C VAL A 61 -11.60 -0.53 -4.37
N LEU A 62 -12.11 0.23 -3.42
CA LEU A 62 -12.31 1.67 -3.49
C LEU A 62 -11.29 2.35 -2.58
N ASN A 63 -10.37 3.11 -3.14
CA ASN A 63 -9.38 3.83 -2.34
C ASN A 63 -9.19 5.29 -2.79
N ALA A 64 -8.74 6.12 -1.86
CA ALA A 64 -8.46 7.51 -2.08
C ALA A 64 -6.99 7.83 -1.74
N ALA A 65 -6.35 8.65 -2.56
CA ALA A 65 -5.04 9.20 -2.27
C ALA A 65 -5.16 10.30 -1.21
N ILE A 66 -4.16 10.37 -0.31
CA ILE A 66 -4.11 11.37 0.75
C ILE A 66 -2.72 11.99 0.87
N LEU A 67 -2.69 13.25 1.28
CA LEU A 67 -1.51 13.89 1.83
C LEU A 67 -1.55 13.80 3.36
N LEU A 68 -0.40 13.63 3.97
CA LEU A 68 -0.23 13.72 5.42
C LEU A 68 0.70 14.91 5.72
N ASN A 69 0.26 15.80 6.62
CA ASN A 69 0.95 17.06 6.91
C ASN A 69 1.19 17.93 5.64
N GLY A 70 0.29 17.85 4.67
CA GLY A 70 0.38 18.58 3.39
C GLY A 70 1.41 18.04 2.40
N GLU A 71 2.05 16.89 2.67
CA GLU A 71 3.14 16.32 1.88
C GLU A 71 2.81 14.95 1.29
N LYS A 72 3.56 14.58 0.24
CA LYS A 72 3.69 13.21 -0.27
C LYS A 72 4.87 12.56 0.46
N PRO A 73 4.64 11.74 1.48
CA PRO A 73 5.69 11.34 2.40
C PRO A 73 6.63 10.24 1.88
N VAL A 74 6.25 9.51 0.84
CA VAL A 74 7.08 8.47 0.27
C VAL A 74 7.98 9.06 -0.79
N GLU A 75 9.30 9.00 -0.59
CA GLU A 75 10.29 9.57 -1.50
C GLU A 75 11.37 8.55 -1.86
N VAL A 76 11.70 8.49 -3.15
CA VAL A 76 12.86 7.77 -3.68
C VAL A 76 13.64 8.68 -4.60
N THR A 77 14.95 8.77 -4.39
CA THR A 77 15.87 9.54 -5.21
C THR A 77 16.97 8.63 -5.75
N LEU A 78 17.21 8.67 -7.06
CA LEU A 78 18.38 8.05 -7.66
C LEU A 78 19.37 9.13 -8.11
N GLU A 79 20.65 8.85 -7.86
CA GLU A 79 21.76 9.74 -8.23
C GLU A 79 22.86 8.94 -8.94
N ARG A 80 23.39 9.48 -10.01
CA ARG A 80 24.54 8.93 -10.72
C ARG A 80 25.80 9.14 -9.90
N ILE A 81 26.66 8.11 -9.83
CA ILE A 81 27.98 8.21 -9.22
C ILE A 81 29.06 7.70 -10.18
N PRO A 82 30.28 8.25 -10.14
CA PRO A 82 31.36 7.81 -11.03
C PRO A 82 31.92 6.41 -10.68
N GLU A 83 31.74 5.96 -9.44
CA GLU A 83 32.20 4.66 -8.97
C GLU A 83 31.39 3.53 -9.58
N GLN A 84 32.04 2.43 -9.91
CA GLN A 84 31.41 1.23 -10.48
C GLN A 84 30.78 0.37 -9.39
N LYS A 85 29.77 0.92 -8.70
CA LYS A 85 29.01 0.24 -7.61
C LYS A 85 27.58 0.69 -7.57
N VAL A 86 26.73 -0.10 -6.88
CA VAL A 86 25.38 0.26 -6.49
C VAL A 86 25.37 0.58 -5.00
N VAL A 87 24.71 1.66 -4.61
CA VAL A 87 24.60 2.06 -3.21
C VAL A 87 23.12 2.17 -2.85
N PHE A 88 22.74 1.61 -1.71
CA PHE A 88 21.41 1.80 -1.12
C PHE A 88 21.53 2.57 0.19
N ASP A 89 20.70 3.60 0.33
CA ASP A 89 20.62 4.45 1.50
C ASP A 89 19.15 4.59 1.94
N SER A 90 18.78 3.82 2.95
CA SER A 90 17.43 3.82 3.54
C SER A 90 17.41 4.77 4.73
N ARG A 91 17.07 6.03 4.46
CA ARG A 91 17.22 7.15 5.40
C ARG A 91 16.34 7.03 6.65
N ASP A 92 15.10 6.56 6.49
CA ASP A 92 14.16 6.36 7.60
C ASP A 92 14.50 5.15 8.49
N MET A 93 15.38 4.28 8.01
CA MET A 93 15.89 3.11 8.76
C MET A 93 17.32 3.33 9.26
N ASP A 94 18.00 4.40 8.82
CA ASP A 94 19.41 4.69 9.09
C ASP A 94 20.32 3.51 8.68
N VAL A 95 20.10 2.98 7.47
CA VAL A 95 20.86 1.84 6.94
C VAL A 95 21.46 2.22 5.59
N HIS A 96 22.78 1.94 5.45
CA HIS A 96 23.56 2.20 4.25
C HIS A 96 24.27 0.92 3.80
N GLY A 97 24.29 0.64 2.49
CA GLY A 97 24.95 -0.51 1.90
C GLY A 97 25.55 -0.23 0.53
N GLU A 98 26.76 -0.72 0.31
CA GLU A 98 27.47 -0.61 -0.95
C GLU A 98 27.70 -1.99 -1.55
N PHE A 99 27.53 -2.10 -2.87
CA PHE A 99 27.60 -3.34 -3.62
C PHE A 99 28.50 -3.15 -4.84
N ASP A 100 29.61 -3.85 -4.88
CA ASP A 100 30.60 -3.87 -5.97
C ASP A 100 30.59 -5.21 -6.76
N THR A 101 29.81 -6.20 -6.28
CA THR A 101 29.55 -7.48 -6.94
C THR A 101 28.06 -7.74 -7.07
N ILE A 102 27.68 -8.66 -7.96
CA ILE A 102 26.27 -8.89 -8.29
C ILE A 102 25.56 -9.85 -7.30
N GLU A 103 26.29 -10.78 -6.70
CA GLU A 103 25.73 -11.86 -5.90
C GLU A 103 24.88 -11.35 -4.71
N PRO A 104 25.33 -10.32 -3.93
CA PRO A 104 24.51 -9.78 -2.87
C PRO A 104 23.23 -9.10 -3.37
N LEU A 105 23.24 -8.53 -4.59
CA LEU A 105 22.07 -7.89 -5.20
C LEU A 105 21.04 -8.92 -5.69
N GLN A 106 21.47 -10.13 -6.03
CA GLN A 106 20.60 -11.23 -6.46
C GLN A 106 19.98 -12.00 -5.28
N ALA A 107 20.54 -11.84 -4.08
CA ALA A 107 20.05 -12.51 -2.87
C ALA A 107 18.79 -11.81 -2.34
N THR A 108 17.61 -12.40 -2.53
CA THR A 108 16.30 -11.82 -2.17
C THR A 108 15.48 -12.66 -1.20
N GLY A 109 16.01 -13.73 -0.66
CA GLY A 109 15.27 -14.68 0.17
C GLY A 109 15.32 -14.43 1.68
N ASP A 110 16.09 -13.45 2.14
CA ASP A 110 16.23 -13.14 3.56
C ASP A 110 15.21 -12.07 3.99
N PRO A 111 14.23 -12.41 4.86
CA PRO A 111 13.25 -11.45 5.36
C PRO A 111 13.85 -10.40 6.31
N TYR A 112 15.09 -10.59 6.77
CA TYR A 112 15.79 -9.65 7.63
C TYR A 112 16.77 -8.75 6.85
N ASP A 113 16.90 -8.93 5.54
CA ASP A 113 17.73 -8.08 4.70
C ASP A 113 17.15 -6.66 4.66
N PRO A 114 17.84 -5.65 5.17
CA PRO A 114 17.35 -4.26 5.19
C PRO A 114 17.18 -3.68 3.79
N PHE A 115 17.78 -4.30 2.76
CA PHE A 115 17.73 -3.88 1.37
C PHE A 115 16.89 -4.81 0.49
N ALA A 116 16.10 -5.72 1.06
CA ALA A 116 15.27 -6.66 0.30
C ALA A 116 14.39 -5.94 -0.72
N LEU A 117 13.84 -4.78 -0.36
CA LEU A 117 12.97 -3.96 -1.20
C LEU A 117 13.72 -3.41 -2.43
N GLN A 118 14.89 -2.80 -2.23
CA GLN A 118 15.70 -2.21 -3.31
C GLN A 118 16.25 -3.30 -4.26
N LYS A 119 16.68 -4.42 -3.71
CA LYS A 119 17.15 -5.59 -4.49
C LYS A 119 16.03 -6.18 -5.33
N ALA A 120 14.86 -6.41 -4.73
CA ALA A 120 13.67 -6.89 -5.44
C ALA A 120 13.24 -5.93 -6.56
N CYS A 121 13.35 -4.61 -6.34
CA CYS A 121 13.09 -3.60 -7.35
C CYS A 121 14.01 -3.74 -8.56
N LEU A 122 15.33 -3.84 -8.36
CA LEU A 122 16.27 -3.97 -9.46
C LEU A 122 16.08 -5.27 -10.26
N LEU A 123 15.71 -6.35 -9.58
CA LEU A 123 15.36 -7.63 -10.24
C LEU A 123 14.04 -7.51 -11.01
N ALA A 124 13.00 -6.98 -10.40
CA ALA A 124 11.69 -6.82 -11.04
C ALA A 124 11.75 -5.91 -12.26
N CYS A 125 12.52 -4.82 -12.21
CA CYS A 125 12.73 -3.91 -13.34
C CYS A 125 13.69 -4.47 -14.41
N GLY A 126 14.26 -5.66 -14.23
CA GLY A 126 15.20 -6.26 -15.15
C GLY A 126 16.55 -5.54 -15.25
N ILE A 127 16.92 -4.76 -14.22
CA ILE A 127 18.22 -4.06 -14.18
C ILE A 127 19.33 -5.02 -13.79
N ILE A 128 19.05 -5.87 -12.79
CA ILE A 128 19.93 -6.96 -12.35
C ILE A 128 19.33 -8.28 -12.84
N PRO A 129 20.04 -9.06 -13.69
CA PRO A 129 19.59 -10.39 -14.07
C PRO A 129 19.83 -11.39 -12.94
N ARG A 130 19.13 -12.51 -12.98
CA ARG A 130 19.35 -13.58 -11.98
C ARG A 130 20.65 -14.32 -12.15
N GLU A 131 21.15 -14.41 -13.37
CA GLU A 131 22.35 -15.17 -13.73
C GLU A 131 23.07 -14.54 -14.93
N GLY A 132 24.31 -14.88 -15.13
CA GLY A 132 25.03 -14.77 -16.39
C GLY A 132 25.70 -13.43 -16.69
N ARG A 133 25.73 -12.46 -15.76
CA ARG A 133 26.47 -11.19 -15.94
C ARG A 133 27.14 -10.78 -14.64
N THR A 134 28.20 -10.00 -14.76
CA THR A 134 28.86 -9.33 -13.63
C THR A 134 28.24 -7.95 -13.41
N LEU A 135 28.37 -7.40 -12.20
CA LEU A 135 27.92 -6.04 -11.90
C LEU A 135 28.65 -5.00 -12.77
N GLY A 136 29.97 -5.21 -13.00
CA GLY A 136 30.76 -4.33 -13.86
C GLY A 136 30.20 -4.20 -15.28
N GLU A 137 29.84 -5.33 -15.93
CA GLU A 137 29.24 -5.33 -17.27
C GLU A 137 27.90 -4.59 -17.29
N ILE A 138 27.10 -4.72 -16.22
CA ILE A 138 25.81 -4.04 -16.09
C ILE A 138 26.03 -2.52 -15.94
N LEU A 139 26.92 -2.09 -15.05
CA LEU A 139 27.18 -0.67 -14.80
C LEU A 139 27.86 0.00 -15.99
N GLU A 140 28.74 -0.70 -16.72
CA GLU A 140 29.33 -0.20 -17.98
C GLU A 140 28.21 0.07 -19.02
N ARG A 141 27.26 -0.86 -19.16
CA ARG A 141 26.10 -0.69 -20.04
C ARG A 141 25.19 0.44 -19.59
N LEU A 142 24.90 0.57 -18.29
CA LEU A 142 24.11 1.66 -17.72
C LEU A 142 24.82 3.03 -17.86
N GLY A 143 26.13 3.05 -17.98
CA GLY A 143 26.98 4.22 -18.17
C GLY A 143 27.60 4.75 -16.87
N SER A 144 27.24 4.25 -15.70
CA SER A 144 27.85 4.59 -14.40
C SER A 144 27.28 3.71 -13.28
N GLY A 145 27.82 3.86 -12.06
CA GLY A 145 27.15 3.44 -10.85
C GLY A 145 26.05 4.41 -10.42
N PHE A 146 25.30 4.03 -9.39
CA PHE A 146 24.24 4.88 -8.85
C PHE A 146 23.98 4.63 -7.37
N VAL A 147 23.37 5.64 -6.73
CA VAL A 147 22.82 5.56 -5.37
C VAL A 147 21.31 5.61 -5.45
N MET A 148 20.64 4.75 -4.69
CA MET A 148 19.20 4.80 -4.45
C MET A 148 18.93 5.19 -3.00
N HIS A 149 18.44 6.40 -2.78
CA HIS A 149 17.94 6.88 -1.50
C HIS A 149 16.46 6.56 -1.39
N SER A 150 16.03 6.03 -0.27
CA SER A 150 14.62 5.76 0.00
C SER A 150 14.23 6.22 1.39
N GLU A 151 13.06 6.84 1.53
CA GLU A 151 12.53 7.24 2.84
C GLU A 151 11.00 7.36 2.86
N VAL A 152 10.43 7.14 4.05
CA VAL A 152 9.04 7.48 4.38
C VAL A 152 9.07 8.51 5.50
N ARG A 153 8.69 9.76 5.18
CA ARG A 153 8.81 10.91 6.07
C ARG A 153 7.61 11.04 6.99
N ASN A 154 7.87 11.20 8.29
CA ASN A 154 6.86 11.59 9.26
C ASN A 154 5.62 10.69 9.30
N VAL A 155 5.75 9.42 8.91
CA VAL A 155 4.69 8.41 8.99
C VAL A 155 5.13 7.30 9.92
N PRO A 156 4.35 7.00 10.97
CA PRO A 156 4.69 5.91 11.89
C PRO A 156 4.75 4.56 11.15
N LYS A 157 5.74 3.73 11.47
CA LYS A 157 5.79 2.34 10.97
C LYS A 157 4.54 1.58 11.44
N GLY A 158 3.95 0.77 10.55
CA GLY A 158 2.70 0.07 10.83
C GLY A 158 1.48 1.00 10.85
N SER A 159 1.52 2.08 10.09
CA SER A 159 0.45 3.08 9.98
C SER A 159 -0.86 2.54 9.40
N GLY A 160 -0.83 1.48 8.61
CA GLY A 160 -1.99 1.00 7.84
C GLY A 160 -2.29 1.81 6.57
N LEU A 161 -1.40 2.75 6.20
CA LEU A 161 -1.57 3.63 5.02
C LEU A 161 -0.84 3.15 3.77
N GLY A 162 -0.38 1.88 3.74
CA GLY A 162 0.25 1.26 2.58
C GLY A 162 1.70 1.69 2.31
N THR A 163 2.39 2.27 3.30
CA THR A 163 3.71 2.88 3.14
C THR A 163 4.75 1.97 2.49
N SER A 164 4.79 0.67 2.82
CA SER A 164 5.77 -0.28 2.28
C SER A 164 5.57 -0.50 0.79
N SER A 165 4.36 -0.87 0.37
CA SER A 165 4.05 -1.13 -1.05
C SER A 165 4.08 0.14 -1.90
N ILE A 166 3.75 1.30 -1.31
CA ILE A 166 3.90 2.60 -1.99
C ILE A 166 5.39 2.95 -2.16
N LEU A 167 6.25 2.60 -1.18
CA LEU A 167 7.69 2.75 -1.34
C LEU A 167 8.23 1.85 -2.45
N SER A 168 7.73 0.61 -2.54
CA SER A 168 8.02 -0.28 -3.68
C SER A 168 7.65 0.37 -5.01
N ALA A 169 6.47 0.98 -5.08
CA ALA A 169 6.01 1.70 -6.28
C ALA A 169 6.90 2.91 -6.62
N ALA A 170 7.32 3.67 -5.62
CA ALA A 170 8.23 4.80 -5.81
C ALA A 170 9.60 4.34 -6.33
N CYS A 171 10.13 3.21 -5.84
CA CYS A 171 11.38 2.63 -6.33
C CYS A 171 11.28 2.23 -7.81
N VAL A 172 10.23 1.48 -8.19
CA VAL A 172 10.04 1.06 -9.59
C VAL A 172 9.91 2.26 -10.51
N LYS A 173 9.06 3.22 -10.15
CA LYS A 173 8.87 4.44 -10.92
C LYS A 173 10.16 5.24 -11.04
N ALA A 174 10.91 5.41 -9.96
CA ALA A 174 12.18 6.13 -9.96
C ALA A 174 13.23 5.43 -10.85
N VAL A 175 13.32 4.09 -10.81
CA VAL A 175 14.22 3.32 -11.69
C VAL A 175 13.84 3.51 -13.15
N PHE A 176 12.55 3.44 -13.50
CA PHE A 176 12.11 3.61 -14.88
C PHE A 176 12.45 5.00 -15.42
N GLU A 177 12.14 6.04 -14.66
CA GLU A 177 12.39 7.43 -15.07
C GLU A 177 13.89 7.77 -15.09
N PHE A 178 14.66 7.31 -14.12
CA PHE A 178 16.10 7.51 -14.04
C PHE A 178 16.87 6.78 -15.17
N MET A 179 16.39 5.60 -15.56
CA MET A 179 17.03 4.74 -16.57
C MET A 179 16.39 4.82 -17.94
N GLY A 180 15.49 5.79 -18.19
CA GLY A 180 14.88 6.03 -19.50
C GLY A 180 14.01 4.88 -20.01
N ILE A 181 13.42 4.09 -19.11
CA ILE A 181 12.51 3.00 -19.46
C ILE A 181 11.12 3.58 -19.69
N ALA A 182 10.58 3.42 -20.90
CA ALA A 182 9.20 3.79 -21.19
C ALA A 182 8.23 2.83 -20.47
N TYR A 183 7.16 3.36 -19.90
CA TYR A 183 6.18 2.58 -19.15
C TYR A 183 4.77 3.18 -19.23
N THR A 184 3.78 2.34 -19.00
CA THR A 184 2.41 2.72 -18.67
C THR A 184 2.15 2.55 -17.16
N GLU A 185 1.01 3.01 -16.66
CA GLU A 185 0.64 2.74 -15.26
C GLU A 185 0.47 1.24 -15.01
N GLU A 186 -0.08 0.49 -15.98
CA GLU A 186 -0.22 -0.96 -15.93
C GLU A 186 1.13 -1.66 -15.79
N ASP A 187 2.15 -1.16 -16.49
CA ASP A 187 3.52 -1.68 -16.34
C ASP A 187 4.05 -1.45 -14.91
N LEU A 188 3.79 -0.27 -14.33
CA LEU A 188 4.16 -0.01 -12.93
C LEU A 188 3.47 -0.98 -11.98
N TYR A 189 2.15 -1.17 -12.11
CA TYR A 189 1.40 -2.10 -11.25
C TYR A 189 1.97 -3.52 -11.35
N ALA A 190 2.24 -4.00 -12.57
CA ALA A 190 2.78 -5.33 -12.81
C ALA A 190 4.17 -5.52 -12.17
N HIS A 191 5.07 -4.54 -12.33
CA HIS A 191 6.42 -4.61 -11.76
C HIS A 191 6.43 -4.50 -10.24
N VAL A 192 5.57 -3.66 -9.65
CA VAL A 192 5.45 -3.58 -8.20
C VAL A 192 4.86 -4.86 -7.62
N LEU A 193 3.86 -5.44 -8.27
CA LEU A 193 3.32 -6.73 -7.85
C LEU A 193 4.38 -7.84 -7.93
N ALA A 194 5.18 -7.88 -9.01
CA ALA A 194 6.30 -8.81 -9.14
C ALA A 194 7.35 -8.62 -8.02
N MET A 195 7.68 -7.37 -7.70
CA MET A 195 8.59 -7.02 -6.60
C MET A 195 8.09 -7.52 -5.24
N GLU A 196 6.81 -7.28 -4.91
CA GLU A 196 6.17 -7.78 -3.70
C GLU A 196 6.18 -9.32 -3.62
N GLN A 197 5.98 -10.00 -4.73
CA GLN A 197 6.07 -11.46 -4.82
C GLN A 197 7.49 -11.97 -4.63
N ILE A 198 8.51 -11.29 -5.18
CA ILE A 198 9.93 -11.62 -4.96
C ILE A 198 10.27 -11.52 -3.47
N MET A 199 9.74 -10.51 -2.77
CA MET A 199 9.90 -10.37 -1.32
C MET A 199 9.04 -11.33 -0.50
N SER A 200 8.16 -12.12 -1.15
CA SER A 200 7.24 -13.06 -0.49
C SER A 200 6.33 -12.39 0.57
N THR A 201 5.94 -11.14 0.36
CA THR A 201 5.07 -10.43 1.28
C THR A 201 3.66 -11.01 1.30
N GLY A 202 3.20 -11.58 0.18
CA GLY A 202 1.87 -12.16 0.00
C GLY A 202 0.74 -11.14 0.07
N GLY A 203 1.05 -9.85 0.01
CA GLY A 203 0.08 -8.76 0.06
C GLY A 203 -0.76 -8.64 -1.21
N GLY A 204 -1.84 -7.86 -1.13
CA GLY A 204 -2.67 -7.48 -2.25
C GLY A 204 -2.07 -6.34 -3.08
N TRP A 205 -2.82 -5.92 -4.10
CA TRP A 205 -2.38 -4.91 -5.06
C TRP A 205 -2.93 -3.49 -4.80
N GLN A 206 -3.76 -3.28 -3.76
CA GLN A 206 -4.41 -1.99 -3.52
C GLN A 206 -3.46 -0.86 -3.16
N ASP A 207 -2.37 -1.16 -2.47
CA ASP A 207 -1.47 -0.16 -1.90
C ASP A 207 -0.65 0.54 -2.97
N GLN A 208 -0.01 -0.25 -3.84
CA GLN A 208 0.79 0.28 -4.94
C GLN A 208 -0.08 1.08 -5.92
N VAL A 209 -1.25 0.58 -6.29
CA VAL A 209 -2.19 1.34 -7.13
C VAL A 209 -2.59 2.64 -6.44
N GLY A 210 -2.85 2.58 -5.14
CA GLY A 210 -3.17 3.75 -4.32
C GLY A 210 -2.12 4.85 -4.34
N GLY A 211 -0.85 4.49 -4.37
CA GLY A 211 0.26 5.43 -4.44
C GLY A 211 0.61 5.90 -5.86
N ILE A 212 0.51 5.01 -6.86
CA ILE A 212 0.83 5.32 -8.27
C ILE A 212 -0.22 6.24 -8.86
N THR A 213 -1.49 5.86 -8.73
CA THR A 213 -2.63 6.58 -9.29
C THR A 213 -3.23 7.53 -8.26
N SER A 214 -3.27 8.80 -8.58
CA SER A 214 -3.81 9.84 -7.72
C SER A 214 -5.35 9.80 -7.64
N GLY A 215 -5.94 10.59 -6.77
CA GLY A 215 -7.38 10.79 -6.67
C GLY A 215 -8.14 9.64 -6.01
N LEU A 216 -9.45 9.65 -6.24
CA LEU A 216 -10.36 8.56 -5.86
C LEU A 216 -10.46 7.56 -6.99
N LYS A 217 -10.27 6.27 -6.68
CA LYS A 217 -10.28 5.22 -7.69
C LYS A 217 -11.00 3.96 -7.24
N TYR A 218 -11.67 3.35 -8.20
CA TYR A 218 -12.30 2.05 -8.09
C TYR A 218 -11.49 1.06 -8.91
N ILE A 219 -10.95 0.05 -8.25
CA ILE A 219 -9.98 -0.88 -8.82
C ILE A 219 -10.62 -2.27 -8.80
N THR A 220 -10.55 -2.96 -9.92
CA THR A 220 -10.99 -4.36 -10.02
C THR A 220 -9.89 -5.21 -10.63
N SER A 221 -9.86 -6.48 -10.26
CA SER A 221 -9.01 -7.46 -10.93
C SER A 221 -9.84 -8.63 -11.45
N MET A 222 -9.37 -9.22 -12.55
CA MET A 222 -9.94 -10.46 -13.05
C MET A 222 -9.35 -11.65 -12.29
N PRO A 223 -10.13 -12.76 -12.10
CA PRO A 223 -9.57 -14.01 -11.62
C PRO A 223 -8.39 -14.49 -12.46
N GLY A 224 -7.38 -15.08 -11.83
CA GLY A 224 -6.20 -15.61 -12.49
C GLY A 224 -4.93 -15.46 -11.66
N LEU A 225 -3.88 -16.22 -11.98
CA LEU A 225 -2.58 -16.09 -11.32
C LEU A 225 -1.89 -14.76 -11.67
N GLN A 226 -2.03 -14.31 -12.91
CA GLN A 226 -1.60 -12.98 -13.33
C GLN A 226 -2.76 -12.01 -13.16
N GLN A 227 -2.64 -11.12 -12.19
CA GLN A 227 -3.67 -10.13 -11.90
C GLN A 227 -3.67 -9.03 -12.95
N GLN A 228 -4.77 -8.94 -13.69
CA GLN A 228 -5.03 -7.83 -14.62
C GLN A 228 -5.91 -6.81 -13.90
N LEU A 229 -5.35 -5.64 -13.64
CA LEU A 229 -6.03 -4.57 -12.91
C LEU A 229 -6.73 -3.63 -13.88
N GLN A 230 -7.96 -3.26 -13.53
CA GLN A 230 -8.71 -2.18 -14.16
C GLN A 230 -8.88 -1.07 -13.14
N VAL A 231 -8.33 0.10 -13.43
CA VAL A 231 -8.37 1.26 -12.54
C VAL A 231 -9.28 2.31 -13.16
N ALA A 232 -10.39 2.61 -12.48
CA ALA A 232 -11.33 3.64 -12.87
C ALA A 232 -11.23 4.82 -11.90
N HIS A 233 -10.87 6.00 -12.41
CA HIS A 233 -11.01 7.24 -11.64
C HIS A 233 -12.47 7.55 -11.39
N ILE A 234 -12.79 7.95 -10.17
CA ILE A 234 -14.14 8.33 -9.76
C ILE A 234 -14.22 9.85 -9.67
N GLU A 235 -14.97 10.42 -10.60
CA GLU A 235 -15.24 11.85 -10.59
C GLU A 235 -16.45 12.15 -9.71
N LEU A 236 -16.25 12.96 -8.68
CA LEU A 236 -17.29 13.43 -7.79
C LEU A 236 -17.66 14.87 -8.11
N SER A 237 -18.91 15.24 -7.78
CA SER A 237 -19.32 16.64 -7.87
C SER A 237 -18.48 17.51 -6.92
N PRO A 238 -18.27 18.81 -7.24
CA PRO A 238 -17.56 19.72 -6.35
C PRO A 238 -18.16 19.78 -4.94
N GLN A 239 -19.49 19.64 -4.83
CA GLN A 239 -20.19 19.61 -3.56
C GLN A 239 -19.85 18.36 -2.76
N THR A 240 -19.80 17.19 -3.38
CA THR A 240 -19.46 15.93 -2.73
C THR A 240 -18.00 15.94 -2.27
N LYS A 241 -17.08 16.43 -3.12
CA LYS A 241 -15.66 16.60 -2.74
C LYS A 241 -15.54 17.50 -1.50
N LYS A 242 -16.20 18.64 -1.51
CA LYS A 242 -16.20 19.56 -0.36
C LYS A 242 -16.77 18.92 0.91
N GLU A 243 -17.88 18.22 0.82
CA GLU A 243 -18.49 17.53 1.97
C GLU A 243 -17.55 16.46 2.54
N LEU A 244 -16.85 15.70 1.68
CA LEU A 244 -15.84 14.73 2.11
C LEU A 244 -14.64 15.41 2.76
N ASP A 245 -14.12 16.50 2.19
CA ASP A 245 -12.99 17.26 2.78
C ASP A 245 -13.33 17.82 4.18
N GLU A 246 -14.60 18.19 4.41
CA GLU A 246 -15.07 18.69 5.72
C GLU A 246 -15.31 17.57 6.73
N ARG A 247 -15.75 16.38 6.28
CA ARG A 247 -16.22 15.29 7.16
C ARG A 247 -15.25 14.13 7.31
N PHE A 248 -14.30 13.97 6.39
CA PHE A 248 -13.29 12.91 6.50
C PHE A 248 -12.21 13.29 7.51
N VAL A 249 -11.98 12.43 8.50
CA VAL A 249 -10.95 12.64 9.52
C VAL A 249 -10.13 11.37 9.71
N LEU A 250 -8.82 11.55 9.81
CA LEU A 250 -7.85 10.51 10.11
C LEU A 250 -7.38 10.67 11.56
N ILE A 251 -7.40 9.60 12.35
CA ILE A 251 -7.02 9.59 13.77
C ILE A 251 -5.84 8.62 13.95
N TYR A 252 -4.77 9.10 14.53
CA TYR A 252 -3.65 8.24 14.94
C TYR A 252 -3.93 7.62 16.31
N THR A 253 -3.75 6.32 16.43
CA THR A 253 -3.99 5.58 17.69
C THR A 253 -2.85 5.72 18.71
N GLY A 254 -1.71 6.31 18.32
CA GLY A 254 -0.51 6.32 19.15
C GLY A 254 0.20 4.98 19.26
N GLN A 255 -0.38 3.91 18.70
CA GLN A 255 0.19 2.56 18.72
C GLN A 255 0.65 2.14 17.35
N ARG A 256 1.85 1.56 17.28
CA ARG A 256 2.26 0.83 16.09
C ARG A 256 1.50 -0.49 16.04
N ARG A 257 1.06 -0.87 14.85
CA ARG A 257 0.52 -2.20 14.63
C ARG A 257 1.55 -3.24 15.07
N LEU A 258 1.14 -4.15 15.93
CA LEU A 258 1.94 -5.34 16.23
C LEU A 258 2.02 -6.20 14.97
N ALA A 259 3.22 -6.67 14.64
CA ALA A 259 3.47 -7.57 13.54
C ALA A 259 2.85 -8.94 13.84
N ARG A 260 1.52 -9.05 13.71
CA ARG A 260 0.83 -10.34 13.64
C ARG A 260 0.86 -10.82 12.21
N ASN A 261 0.91 -12.12 12.00
CA ASN A 261 0.70 -12.74 10.68
C ASN A 261 -0.79 -12.69 10.28
N LEU A 262 -1.41 -11.49 10.36
CA LEU A 262 -2.82 -11.28 10.03
C LEU A 262 -3.16 -11.82 8.63
N LEU A 263 -2.29 -11.53 7.67
CA LEU A 263 -2.41 -12.03 6.30
C LEU A 263 -2.52 -13.57 6.28
N ARG A 264 -1.64 -14.24 7.01
CA ARG A 264 -1.61 -15.71 7.08
C ARG A 264 -2.86 -16.28 7.73
N ASP A 265 -3.36 -15.60 8.76
CA ASP A 265 -4.56 -16.04 9.48
C ASP A 265 -5.81 -15.88 8.59
N VAL A 266 -5.94 -14.75 7.87
CA VAL A 266 -7.03 -14.52 6.90
C VAL A 266 -6.98 -15.51 5.75
N VAL A 267 -5.80 -15.71 5.14
CA VAL A 267 -5.61 -16.71 4.08
C VAL A 267 -5.91 -18.11 4.59
N GLY A 268 -5.49 -18.44 5.82
CA GLY A 268 -5.75 -19.73 6.43
C GLY A 268 -7.25 -20.02 6.61
N ARG A 269 -8.03 -19.04 7.02
CA ARG A 269 -9.49 -19.14 7.15
C ARG A 269 -10.18 -19.29 5.79
N TYR A 270 -9.71 -18.51 4.79
CA TYR A 270 -10.23 -18.62 3.43
C TYR A 270 -9.98 -20.01 2.84
N VAL A 271 -8.75 -20.51 2.87
CA VAL A 271 -8.38 -21.85 2.38
C VAL A 271 -9.10 -22.96 3.19
N GLY A 272 -9.34 -22.72 4.48
CA GLY A 272 -10.10 -23.61 5.36
C GLY A 272 -11.62 -23.60 5.12
N ASN A 273 -12.11 -22.78 4.16
CA ASN A 273 -13.53 -22.59 3.87
C ASN A 273 -14.36 -22.19 5.12
N GLU A 274 -13.82 -21.30 5.95
CA GLU A 274 -14.55 -20.82 7.12
C GLU A 274 -15.74 -19.94 6.68
N PRO A 275 -16.99 -20.31 7.00
CA PRO A 275 -18.17 -19.67 6.41
C PRO A 275 -18.27 -18.17 6.67
N ASP A 276 -17.95 -17.72 7.89
CA ASP A 276 -18.03 -16.29 8.27
C ASP A 276 -16.98 -15.46 7.52
N SER A 277 -15.79 -16.02 7.32
CA SER A 277 -14.70 -15.37 6.58
C SER A 277 -15.03 -15.26 5.09
N LEU A 278 -15.56 -16.34 4.49
CA LEU A 278 -15.99 -16.34 3.09
C LEU A 278 -17.11 -15.32 2.85
N PHE A 279 -18.15 -15.34 3.70
CA PHE A 279 -19.24 -14.37 3.63
C PHE A 279 -18.74 -12.94 3.75
N ALA A 280 -17.85 -12.66 4.72
CA ALA A 280 -17.34 -11.32 4.95
C ALA A 280 -16.50 -10.81 3.78
N LEU A 281 -15.67 -11.66 3.15
CA LEU A 281 -14.88 -11.29 1.96
C LEU A 281 -15.77 -10.95 0.76
N GLU A 282 -16.82 -11.75 0.50
CA GLU A 282 -17.76 -11.45 -0.58
C GLU A 282 -18.55 -10.16 -0.32
N GLU A 283 -19.00 -9.94 0.92
CA GLU A 283 -19.74 -8.74 1.28
C GLU A 283 -18.87 -7.48 1.26
N ILE A 284 -17.60 -7.55 1.66
CA ILE A 284 -16.64 -6.44 1.54
C ILE A 284 -16.47 -6.02 0.07
N GLN A 285 -16.37 -6.98 -0.83
CA GLN A 285 -16.25 -6.70 -2.27
C GLN A 285 -17.52 -6.01 -2.81
N LYS A 286 -18.71 -6.48 -2.44
CA LYS A 286 -19.99 -5.85 -2.81
C LYS A 286 -20.14 -4.46 -2.18
N THR A 287 -19.69 -4.30 -0.94
CA THR A 287 -19.74 -3.02 -0.21
C THR A 287 -18.93 -1.94 -0.93
N ALA A 288 -17.76 -2.27 -1.50
CA ALA A 288 -16.96 -1.33 -2.28
C ALA A 288 -17.73 -0.78 -3.51
N ALA A 289 -18.47 -1.64 -4.21
CA ALA A 289 -19.30 -1.22 -5.33
C ALA A 289 -20.47 -0.31 -4.89
N LEU A 290 -21.11 -0.63 -3.76
CA LEU A 290 -22.17 0.22 -3.20
C LEU A 290 -21.63 1.57 -2.72
N MET A 291 -20.45 1.60 -2.10
CA MET A 291 -19.80 2.85 -1.69
C MET A 291 -19.51 3.76 -2.87
N ARG A 292 -18.99 3.19 -3.97
CA ARG A 292 -18.79 3.94 -5.23
C ARG A 292 -20.11 4.57 -5.68
N PHE A 293 -21.19 3.81 -5.76
CA PHE A 293 -22.50 4.29 -6.17
C PHE A 293 -23.03 5.41 -5.25
N GLU A 294 -22.89 5.28 -3.93
CA GLU A 294 -23.29 6.31 -2.98
C GLU A 294 -22.52 7.62 -3.19
N LEU A 295 -21.20 7.53 -3.40
CA LEU A 295 -20.35 8.70 -3.65
C LEU A 295 -20.66 9.39 -4.99
N GLU A 296 -20.82 8.62 -6.07
CA GLU A 296 -21.15 9.16 -7.41
C GLU A 296 -22.48 9.93 -7.41
N ARG A 297 -23.46 9.51 -6.61
CA ARG A 297 -24.74 10.24 -6.47
C ARG A 297 -24.74 11.33 -5.36
N GLY A 298 -23.61 11.56 -4.71
CA GLY A 298 -23.45 12.59 -3.69
C GLY A 298 -24.02 12.23 -2.31
N ASN A 299 -24.28 10.96 -2.02
CA ASN A 299 -24.81 10.53 -0.73
C ASN A 299 -23.71 10.12 0.25
N VAL A 300 -23.04 11.11 0.84
CA VAL A 300 -21.96 10.88 1.82
C VAL A 300 -22.49 10.18 3.08
N ASP A 301 -23.73 10.39 3.49
CA ASP A 301 -24.31 9.69 4.64
C ASP A 301 -24.51 8.18 4.36
N GLY A 302 -24.92 7.83 3.13
CA GLY A 302 -24.99 6.44 2.69
C GLY A 302 -23.62 5.77 2.64
N PHE A 303 -22.63 6.49 2.12
CA PHE A 303 -21.22 6.04 2.12
C PHE A 303 -20.69 5.80 3.54
N ALA A 304 -20.97 6.72 4.49
CA ALA A 304 -20.53 6.59 5.87
C ALA A 304 -21.08 5.31 6.55
N LYS A 305 -22.35 5.00 6.32
CA LYS A 305 -22.99 3.76 6.83
C LYS A 305 -22.33 2.50 6.25
N LEU A 306 -21.95 2.54 4.98
CA LEU A 306 -21.25 1.43 4.33
C LEU A 306 -19.81 1.30 4.87
N LEU A 307 -19.16 2.40 5.24
CA LEU A 307 -17.85 2.39 5.90
C LEU A 307 -17.93 1.68 7.27
N ASP A 308 -18.94 1.98 8.05
CA ASP A 308 -19.21 1.33 9.33
C ASP A 308 -19.54 -0.17 9.15
N TYR A 309 -20.37 -0.51 8.16
CA TYR A 309 -20.65 -1.90 7.82
C TYR A 309 -19.40 -2.67 7.40
N HIS A 310 -18.51 -2.05 6.62
CA HIS A 310 -17.21 -2.63 6.24
C HIS A 310 -16.36 -2.92 7.48
N TRP A 311 -16.40 -2.03 8.49
CA TRP A 311 -15.70 -2.27 9.75
C TRP A 311 -16.21 -3.54 10.47
N GLU A 312 -17.51 -3.73 10.54
CA GLU A 312 -18.10 -4.93 11.13
C GLU A 312 -17.70 -6.20 10.37
N LEU A 313 -17.63 -6.15 9.04
CA LEU A 313 -17.14 -7.24 8.21
C LEU A 313 -15.65 -7.54 8.45
N SER A 314 -14.82 -6.50 8.58
CA SER A 314 -13.38 -6.64 8.85
C SER A 314 -13.11 -7.38 10.16
N LYS A 315 -13.88 -7.11 11.21
CA LYS A 315 -13.81 -7.84 12.49
C LYS A 315 -14.19 -9.31 12.37
N LYS A 316 -15.09 -9.68 11.44
CA LYS A 316 -15.45 -11.09 11.15
C LYS A 316 -14.33 -11.82 10.40
N ILE A 317 -13.63 -11.12 9.49
CA ILE A 317 -12.48 -11.69 8.78
C ILE A 317 -11.36 -11.99 9.77
N ASP A 318 -11.05 -11.01 10.64
CA ASP A 318 -10.04 -11.17 11.68
C ASP A 318 -10.35 -10.35 12.93
N ALA A 319 -10.59 -11.04 14.04
CA ALA A 319 -10.84 -10.41 15.34
C ALA A 319 -9.65 -9.56 15.81
N GLY A 320 -8.43 -9.83 15.34
CA GLY A 320 -7.23 -9.05 15.61
C GLY A 320 -7.17 -7.70 14.89
N SER A 321 -8.11 -7.41 13.99
CA SER A 321 -8.26 -6.09 13.37
C SER A 321 -8.60 -5.01 14.40
N SER A 322 -9.30 -5.37 15.48
CA SER A 322 -9.61 -4.47 16.60
C SER A 322 -8.80 -4.80 17.87
N ASN A 323 -8.78 -3.87 18.80
CA ASN A 323 -8.25 -4.04 20.15
C ASN A 323 -8.94 -3.05 21.12
N THR A 324 -8.68 -3.19 22.42
CA THR A 324 -9.30 -2.37 23.46
C THR A 324 -9.15 -0.88 23.21
N LEU A 325 -7.97 -0.40 22.79
CA LEU A 325 -7.73 1.01 22.52
C LEU A 325 -8.54 1.52 21.32
N ILE A 326 -8.60 0.75 20.23
CA ILE A 326 -9.40 1.10 19.03
C ILE A 326 -10.86 1.23 19.42
N GLU A 327 -11.41 0.27 20.17
CA GLU A 327 -12.81 0.32 20.62
C GLU A 327 -13.06 1.49 21.58
N GLN A 328 -12.12 1.83 22.47
CA GLN A 328 -12.22 3.01 23.33
C GLN A 328 -12.20 4.31 22.53
N ILE A 329 -11.35 4.42 21.51
CA ILE A 329 -11.31 5.60 20.63
C ILE A 329 -12.65 5.75 19.91
N PHE A 330 -13.14 4.70 19.24
CA PHE A 330 -14.41 4.74 18.54
C PHE A 330 -15.59 5.03 19.46
N SER A 331 -15.64 4.42 20.64
CA SER A 331 -16.68 4.67 21.63
C SER A 331 -16.68 6.11 22.13
N SER A 332 -15.49 6.72 22.31
CA SER A 332 -15.39 8.11 22.80
C SER A 332 -15.94 9.15 21.82
N ILE A 333 -15.99 8.83 20.53
CA ILE A 333 -16.44 9.72 19.45
C ILE A 333 -17.73 9.24 18.75
N GLU A 334 -18.40 8.22 19.24
CA GLU A 334 -19.59 7.59 18.63
C GLU A 334 -20.70 8.60 18.30
N GLU A 335 -20.91 9.59 19.18
CA GLU A 335 -21.90 10.64 18.97
C GLU A 335 -21.50 11.64 17.86
N LEU A 336 -20.24 11.67 17.46
CA LEU A 336 -19.68 12.65 16.52
C LEU A 336 -19.53 12.09 15.10
N VAL A 337 -19.66 10.78 14.90
CA VAL A 337 -19.35 10.11 13.61
C VAL A 337 -20.55 9.36 13.04
N ASP A 338 -20.63 9.30 11.71
CA ASP A 338 -21.62 8.51 10.94
C ASP A 338 -21.01 7.24 10.34
N GLY A 339 -19.68 7.15 10.30
CA GLY A 339 -18.96 5.99 9.78
C GLY A 339 -17.55 5.93 10.32
N LYS A 340 -17.03 4.73 10.48
CA LYS A 340 -15.70 4.45 11.03
C LYS A 340 -15.09 3.19 10.40
N LEU A 341 -13.78 3.18 10.26
CA LEU A 341 -13.02 2.03 9.77
C LEU A 341 -11.55 2.16 10.20
N VAL A 342 -10.89 1.06 10.49
CA VAL A 342 -9.44 1.02 10.73
C VAL A 342 -8.69 1.00 9.40
N CYS A 343 -7.58 1.74 9.29
CA CYS A 343 -6.75 1.73 8.10
C CYS A 343 -5.90 0.46 8.03
N GLY A 344 -5.79 -0.10 6.82
CA GLY A 344 -5.06 -1.33 6.56
C GLY A 344 -5.68 -2.55 7.25
N ALA A 345 -4.85 -3.51 7.65
CA ALA A 345 -5.33 -4.76 8.27
C ALA A 345 -5.75 -4.61 9.75
N GLY A 346 -5.62 -3.43 10.33
CA GLY A 346 -6.06 -3.15 11.70
C GLY A 346 -5.01 -3.42 12.79
N GLY A 347 -5.46 -3.48 14.03
CA GLY A 347 -4.60 -3.72 15.21
C GLY A 347 -3.77 -2.54 15.69
N GLY A 348 -3.88 -1.34 15.10
CA GLY A 348 -3.16 -0.12 15.42
C GLY A 348 -3.00 0.79 14.19
N GLY A 349 -2.13 1.78 14.27
CA GLY A 349 -1.91 2.75 13.20
C GLY A 349 -2.97 3.84 13.16
N PHE A 350 -3.58 4.05 11.99
CA PHE A 350 -4.59 5.07 11.79
C PHE A 350 -6.01 4.50 11.71
N LEU A 351 -6.95 5.29 12.18
CA LEU A 351 -8.40 5.10 12.05
C LEU A 351 -8.94 6.19 11.13
N GLN A 352 -9.96 5.88 10.36
CA GLN A 352 -10.65 6.83 9.50
C GLN A 352 -12.12 6.90 9.88
N VAL A 353 -12.67 8.12 9.90
CA VAL A 353 -14.05 8.38 10.26
C VAL A 353 -14.68 9.41 9.33
N ILE A 354 -15.99 9.32 9.16
CA ILE A 354 -16.83 10.34 8.54
C ILE A 354 -17.64 11.01 9.63
N LEU A 355 -17.45 12.31 9.81
CA LEU A 355 -18.14 13.08 10.83
C LEU A 355 -19.63 13.24 10.52
N LYS A 356 -20.46 13.37 11.54
CA LYS A 356 -21.85 13.82 11.38
C LYS A 356 -21.92 15.24 10.83
N LYS A 357 -22.99 15.56 10.11
CA LYS A 357 -23.22 16.92 9.63
C LYS A 357 -23.25 17.91 10.78
N GLY A 358 -22.49 18.99 10.64
CA GLY A 358 -22.35 20.02 11.69
C GLY A 358 -21.30 19.73 12.76
N VAL A 359 -20.71 18.54 12.77
CA VAL A 359 -19.55 18.22 13.61
C VAL A 359 -18.26 18.65 12.90
N THR A 360 -17.37 19.27 13.65
CA THR A 360 -16.08 19.73 13.13
C THR A 360 -14.93 18.82 13.60
N ARG A 361 -13.85 18.82 12.83
CA ARG A 361 -12.59 18.17 13.20
C ARG A 361 -12.10 18.58 14.60
N GLN A 362 -12.25 19.87 14.94
CA GLN A 362 -11.85 20.39 16.24
C GLN A 362 -12.63 19.74 17.38
N MET A 363 -13.95 19.50 17.23
CA MET A 363 -14.76 18.83 18.26
C MET A 363 -14.25 17.41 18.54
N VAL A 364 -13.81 16.66 17.51
CA VAL A 364 -13.22 15.35 17.67
C VAL A 364 -11.87 15.45 18.37
N GLU A 365 -11.04 16.42 17.98
CA GLU A 365 -9.74 16.64 18.59
C GLU A 365 -9.85 16.98 20.10
N GLU A 366 -10.78 17.86 20.46
CA GLU A 366 -11.07 18.22 21.85
C GLU A 366 -11.53 16.99 22.64
N ARG A 367 -12.47 16.20 22.11
CA ARG A 367 -12.95 14.97 22.73
C ARG A 367 -11.83 13.96 22.97
N LEU A 368 -10.97 13.73 21.96
CA LEU A 368 -9.85 12.81 22.10
C LEU A 368 -8.83 13.29 23.15
N LYS A 369 -8.55 14.59 23.20
CA LYS A 369 -7.68 15.18 24.24
C LYS A 369 -8.23 15.02 25.66
N GLU A 370 -9.55 15.16 25.84
CA GLU A 370 -10.19 14.93 27.12
C GLU A 370 -10.08 13.48 27.62
N VAL A 371 -10.28 12.51 26.70
CA VAL A 371 -10.35 11.09 27.06
C VAL A 371 -8.96 10.46 27.15
N PHE A 372 -8.04 10.87 26.27
CA PHE A 372 -6.72 10.26 26.11
C PHE A 372 -5.58 11.23 26.51
N MET A 373 -5.74 11.94 27.62
CA MET A 373 -4.71 12.83 28.17
C MET A 373 -3.35 12.13 28.22
N ASP A 374 -2.29 12.85 27.85
CA ASP A 374 -0.90 12.38 27.85
C ASP A 374 -0.59 11.19 26.92
N SER A 375 -1.48 10.90 25.96
CA SER A 375 -1.27 9.87 24.93
C SER A 375 -0.94 10.47 23.55
N LEU A 376 -0.51 9.61 22.63
CA LEU A 376 -0.28 9.99 21.23
C LEU A 376 -1.56 9.88 20.36
N VAL A 377 -2.71 9.58 20.98
CA VAL A 377 -4.00 9.54 20.26
C VAL A 377 -4.38 10.95 19.83
N GLY A 378 -4.66 11.13 18.55
CA GLY A 378 -5.02 12.46 18.07
C GLY A 378 -5.39 12.50 16.58
N VAL A 379 -6.00 13.61 16.20
CA VAL A 379 -6.37 13.87 14.80
C VAL A 379 -5.12 14.21 13.99
N ALA A 380 -4.94 13.51 12.87
CA ALA A 380 -3.81 13.73 11.97
C ALA A 380 -4.14 14.83 10.93
N ASP A 381 -3.16 15.62 10.53
CA ASP A 381 -3.32 16.55 9.41
C ASP A 381 -3.31 15.79 8.09
N CYS A 382 -4.51 15.47 7.61
CA CYS A 382 -4.77 14.69 6.42
C CYS A 382 -5.62 15.48 5.43
N LYS A 383 -5.30 15.40 4.14
CA LYS A 383 -6.09 15.95 3.05
C LYS A 383 -6.32 14.89 1.98
N LEU A 384 -7.55 14.80 1.48
CA LEU A 384 -7.86 14.00 0.29
C LEU A 384 -7.25 14.65 -0.94
N VAL A 385 -6.76 13.82 -1.86
CA VAL A 385 -6.22 14.25 -3.15
C VAL A 385 -7.26 13.89 -4.21
N TRP A 386 -7.69 14.87 -4.99
CA TRP A 386 -8.75 14.70 -5.98
C TRP A 386 -8.22 14.60 -7.43
N GLU A 387 -6.94 14.99 -7.66
CA GLU A 387 -6.27 15.03 -8.98
C GLU A 387 -4.91 14.36 -8.94
#